data_1b00ce242db886dde42f74cc9bc4ba73
#
_entry.id   1b00ce242db886dde42f74cc9bc4ba73
#
_cell.length_a   1.000
_cell.length_b   1.000
_cell.length_c   1.000
_cell.angle_alpha   90.00
_cell.angle_beta   90.00
_cell.angle_gamma   90.00
#
_symmetry.space_group_name_H-M   'P 1'
#
loop_
_entity.id
_entity.type
_entity.pdbx_description
1 polymer ?
#
loop_
_entity_poly.entity_id
_entity_poly.type
_entity_poly.pdbx_seq_one_letter_code
_entity_poly.pdbx_strand_id
1 'polypeptide(L)'
;MTVQAITSFQEFLDLFPDSKMKPQAQKRLFELQDKLVTKELYSAQLYYDLGSYFGNCTSGGNNYEACIITAQNALKDYPYTSLREEFSLLIMKSKYELAQQSVEEKKLERFQDAEDECYGFINEYPDSKDRATAEKYIKKCKEVTKD
;
A
#
# COMPACT_ATOMS: atom_id res chain seq x y z
N MET A 1 13.93 5.94 -17.94
CA MET A 1 13.74 7.36 -18.28
C MET A 1 13.19 8.19 -17.13
N THR A 2 12.10 7.79 -16.50
CA THR A 2 11.50 8.57 -15.37
C THR A 2 12.44 8.69 -14.17
N VAL A 3 13.13 7.62 -13.78
CA VAL A 3 14.09 7.63 -12.66
C VAL A 3 15.27 8.57 -12.95
N GLN A 4 15.80 8.56 -14.17
CA GLN A 4 16.87 9.45 -14.59
C GLN A 4 16.44 10.91 -14.54
N ALA A 5 15.22 11.23 -14.97
CA ALA A 5 14.66 12.57 -14.89
C ALA A 5 14.50 13.05 -13.45
N ILE A 6 14.01 12.19 -12.56
CA ILE A 6 13.92 12.48 -11.12
C ILE A 6 15.29 12.82 -10.54
N THR A 7 16.29 12.00 -10.81
CA THR A 7 17.67 12.23 -10.36
C THR A 7 18.19 13.56 -10.85
N SER A 8 17.99 13.88 -12.13
CA SER A 8 18.43 15.17 -12.72
C SER A 8 17.76 16.38 -12.06
N PHE A 9 16.46 16.31 -11.77
CA PHE A 9 15.77 17.39 -11.06
C PHE A 9 16.25 17.54 -9.61
N GLN A 10 16.51 16.44 -8.92
CA GLN A 10 17.07 16.47 -7.56
C GLN A 10 18.46 17.11 -7.55
N GLU A 11 19.34 16.69 -8.46
CA GLU A 11 20.66 17.29 -8.62
C GLU A 11 20.59 18.79 -8.91
N PHE A 12 19.68 19.21 -9.79
CA PHE A 12 19.45 20.62 -10.07
C PHE A 12 19.05 21.41 -8.82
N LEU A 13 18.12 20.87 -8.01
CA LEU A 13 17.66 21.51 -6.78
C LEU A 13 18.78 21.61 -5.73
N ASP A 14 19.63 20.59 -5.65
CA ASP A 14 20.77 20.56 -4.72
C ASP A 14 21.87 21.55 -5.12
N LEU A 15 22.15 21.66 -6.42
CA LEU A 15 23.17 22.54 -6.95
C LEU A 15 22.74 24.02 -7.00
N PHE A 16 21.44 24.28 -7.22
CA PHE A 16 20.90 25.63 -7.40
C PHE A 16 19.69 25.89 -6.49
N PRO A 17 19.88 25.87 -5.15
CA PRO A 17 18.76 25.98 -4.21
C PRO A 17 18.03 27.33 -4.26
N ASP A 18 18.68 28.37 -4.73
CA ASP A 18 18.14 29.74 -4.84
C ASP A 18 17.70 30.11 -6.26
N SER A 19 17.67 29.15 -7.18
CA SER A 19 17.25 29.36 -8.55
C SER A 19 15.79 29.83 -8.65
N LYS A 20 15.51 30.75 -9.56
CA LYS A 20 14.14 31.17 -9.92
C LYS A 20 13.33 30.03 -10.52
N MET A 21 14.01 28.98 -11.03
CA MET A 21 13.39 27.76 -11.60
C MET A 21 13.06 26.72 -10.56
N LYS A 22 13.42 26.94 -9.29
CA LYS A 22 13.17 25.97 -8.19
C LYS A 22 11.71 25.52 -8.09
N PRO A 23 10.69 26.42 -8.07
CA PRO A 23 9.30 25.99 -7.98
C PRO A 23 8.87 25.09 -9.15
N GLN A 24 9.32 25.43 -10.36
CA GLN A 24 9.02 24.64 -11.56
C GLN A 24 9.71 23.28 -11.53
N ALA A 25 10.97 23.22 -11.10
CA ALA A 25 11.71 21.97 -10.96
C ALA A 25 11.06 21.05 -9.89
N GLN A 26 10.65 21.61 -8.75
CA GLN A 26 9.93 20.87 -7.72
C GLN A 26 8.61 20.31 -8.23
N LYS A 27 7.83 21.10 -8.96
CA LYS A 27 6.57 20.65 -9.56
C LYS A 27 6.78 19.49 -10.52
N ARG A 28 7.78 19.56 -11.38
CA ARG A 28 8.11 18.46 -12.31
C ARG A 28 8.58 17.22 -11.58
N LEU A 29 9.37 17.39 -10.52
CA LEU A 29 9.81 16.29 -9.68
C LEU A 29 8.61 15.55 -9.05
N PHE A 30 7.65 16.27 -8.47
CA PHE A 30 6.43 15.67 -7.92
C PHE A 30 5.61 14.96 -8.98
N GLU A 31 5.43 15.55 -10.16
CA GLU A 31 4.70 14.92 -11.27
C GLU A 31 5.34 13.57 -11.69
N LEU A 32 6.66 13.51 -11.74
CA LEU A 32 7.39 12.28 -12.08
C LEU A 32 7.32 11.24 -10.98
N GLN A 33 7.43 11.66 -9.72
CA GLN A 33 7.27 10.76 -8.57
C GLN A 33 5.85 10.19 -8.52
N ASP A 34 4.81 10.98 -8.77
CA ASP A 34 3.43 10.51 -8.84
C ASP A 34 3.22 9.44 -9.93
N LYS A 35 3.91 9.55 -11.05
CA LYS A 35 3.88 8.51 -12.10
C LYS A 35 4.46 7.18 -11.60
N LEU A 36 5.59 7.22 -10.88
CA LEU A 36 6.18 6.01 -10.29
C LEU A 36 5.27 5.41 -9.22
N VAL A 37 4.73 6.24 -8.34
CA VAL A 37 3.81 5.79 -7.28
C VAL A 37 2.55 5.18 -7.86
N THR A 38 1.98 5.79 -8.90
CA THR A 38 0.81 5.24 -9.60
C THR A 38 1.10 3.86 -10.19
N LYS A 39 2.28 3.67 -10.74
CA LYS A 39 2.72 2.36 -11.23
C LYS A 39 2.79 1.32 -10.11
N GLU A 40 3.32 1.70 -8.94
CA GLU A 40 3.36 0.83 -7.77
C GLU A 40 1.94 0.49 -7.28
N LEU A 41 1.02 1.44 -7.31
CA LEU A 41 -0.38 1.20 -6.96
C LEU A 41 -1.03 0.19 -7.90
N TYR A 42 -0.81 0.32 -9.20
CA TYR A 42 -1.33 -0.66 -10.16
C TYR A 42 -0.73 -2.05 -9.95
N SER A 43 0.55 -2.14 -9.61
CA SER A 43 1.19 -3.42 -9.28
C SER A 43 0.58 -4.05 -8.04
N ALA A 44 0.39 -3.28 -6.97
CA ALA A 44 -0.24 -3.75 -5.74
C ALA A 44 -1.70 -4.19 -5.99
N GLN A 45 -2.47 -3.40 -6.73
CA GLN A 45 -3.84 -3.74 -7.11
C GLN A 45 -3.91 -5.03 -7.91
N LEU A 46 -3.00 -5.22 -8.84
CA LEU A 46 -2.92 -6.45 -9.64
C LEU A 46 -2.69 -7.67 -8.75
N TYR A 47 -1.76 -7.59 -7.79
CA TYR A 47 -1.54 -8.68 -6.84
C TYR A 47 -2.79 -8.98 -6.02
N TYR A 48 -3.49 -7.95 -5.55
CA TYR A 48 -4.75 -8.12 -4.82
C TYR A 48 -5.81 -8.81 -5.70
N ASP A 49 -5.96 -8.40 -6.95
CA ASP A 49 -6.95 -8.95 -7.88
C ASP A 49 -6.62 -10.40 -8.25
N LEU A 50 -5.34 -10.76 -8.36
CA LEU A 50 -4.91 -12.14 -8.55
C LEU A 50 -5.19 -13.01 -7.31
N GLY A 51 -5.05 -12.44 -6.12
CA GLY A 51 -5.45 -13.06 -4.86
C GLY A 51 -4.94 -14.47 -4.68
N SER A 52 -5.85 -15.43 -4.66
CA SER A 52 -5.57 -16.85 -4.49
C SER A 52 -5.28 -17.60 -5.79
N TYR A 53 -5.12 -16.90 -6.91
CA TYR A 53 -4.82 -17.56 -8.19
C TYR A 53 -3.45 -18.23 -8.17
N PHE A 54 -3.42 -19.53 -8.48
CA PHE A 54 -2.22 -20.38 -8.36
C PHE A 54 -1.28 -20.36 -9.57
N GLY A 55 -1.62 -19.66 -10.64
CA GLY A 55 -0.85 -19.66 -11.89
C GLY A 55 0.61 -19.21 -11.78
N ASN A 56 0.96 -18.55 -10.68
CA ASN A 56 2.31 -18.03 -10.43
C ASN A 56 3.01 -18.65 -9.22
N CYS A 57 2.49 -19.74 -8.68
CA CYS A 57 3.03 -20.39 -7.47
C CYS A 57 4.29 -21.24 -7.73
N THR A 58 5.23 -20.74 -8.51
CA THR A 58 6.51 -21.42 -8.69
C THR A 58 7.44 -21.31 -7.48
N SER A 59 7.14 -20.42 -6.54
CA SER A 59 7.98 -20.16 -5.36
C SER A 59 7.23 -20.16 -4.02
N GLY A 60 6.00 -20.66 -4.00
CA GLY A 60 5.21 -20.74 -2.76
C GLY A 60 4.73 -19.40 -2.21
N GLY A 61 4.85 -18.30 -2.96
CA GLY A 61 4.38 -16.98 -2.56
C GLY A 61 2.87 -16.82 -2.74
N ASN A 62 2.28 -15.97 -1.91
CA ASN A 62 0.87 -15.59 -1.97
C ASN A 62 0.75 -14.19 -2.58
N ASN A 63 -0.21 -14.00 -3.49
CA ASN A 63 -0.43 -12.70 -4.13
C ASN A 63 -0.85 -11.62 -3.12
N TYR A 64 -1.59 -11.97 -2.08
CA TYR A 64 -1.93 -11.02 -1.02
C TYR A 64 -0.70 -10.56 -0.23
N GLU A 65 0.25 -11.45 0.06
CA GLU A 65 1.53 -11.08 0.66
C GLU A 65 2.32 -10.15 -0.27
N ALA A 66 2.36 -10.44 -1.56
CA ALA A 66 2.99 -9.59 -2.57
C ALA A 66 2.35 -8.21 -2.63
N CYS A 67 1.02 -8.12 -2.56
CA CYS A 67 0.29 -6.86 -2.48
C CYS A 67 0.70 -6.05 -1.24
N ILE A 68 0.71 -6.68 -0.07
CA ILE A 68 1.09 -6.04 1.20
C ILE A 68 2.52 -5.47 1.11
N ILE A 69 3.47 -6.26 0.66
CA ILE A 69 4.87 -5.85 0.54
C ILE A 69 5.03 -4.70 -0.45
N THR A 70 4.40 -4.79 -1.62
CA THR A 70 4.46 -3.73 -2.66
C THR A 70 3.89 -2.43 -2.12
N ALA A 71 2.73 -2.48 -1.46
CA ALA A 71 2.09 -1.30 -0.89
C ALA A 71 2.89 -0.70 0.27
N GLN A 72 3.43 -1.52 1.16
CA GLN A 72 4.27 -1.06 2.27
C GLN A 72 5.56 -0.40 1.77
N ASN A 73 6.20 -0.97 0.77
CA ASN A 73 7.39 -0.39 0.16
C ASN A 73 7.09 0.94 -0.51
N ALA A 74 5.96 1.05 -1.21
CA ALA A 74 5.54 2.31 -1.82
C ALA A 74 5.31 3.41 -0.76
N LEU A 75 4.66 3.09 0.35
CA LEU A 75 4.46 4.05 1.46
C LEU A 75 5.78 4.45 2.13
N LYS A 76 6.76 3.56 2.19
CA LYS A 76 8.10 3.84 2.72
C LYS A 76 8.90 4.73 1.78
N ASP A 77 8.88 4.43 0.48
CA ASP A 77 9.65 5.14 -0.54
C ASP A 77 9.03 6.50 -0.90
N TYR A 78 7.70 6.62 -0.80
CA TYR A 78 6.95 7.81 -1.15
C TYR A 78 6.00 8.24 0.00
N PRO A 79 6.54 8.63 1.17
CA PRO A 79 5.72 8.87 2.38
C PRO A 79 4.73 10.03 2.22
N TYR A 80 4.94 10.94 1.28
CA TYR A 80 4.09 12.10 1.03
C TYR A 80 3.16 11.95 -0.16
N THR A 81 3.00 10.72 -0.68
CA THR A 81 2.11 10.49 -1.82
C THR A 81 0.65 10.78 -1.46
N SER A 82 -0.09 11.34 -2.42
CA SER A 82 -1.54 11.51 -2.33
C SER A 82 -2.31 10.17 -2.36
N LEU A 83 -1.63 9.08 -2.73
CA LEU A 83 -2.21 7.73 -2.84
C LEU A 83 -2.06 6.89 -1.57
N ARG A 84 -1.73 7.50 -0.43
CA ARG A 84 -1.55 6.80 0.85
C ARG A 84 -2.77 6.00 1.27
N GLU A 85 -3.95 6.59 1.14
CA GLU A 85 -5.21 5.93 1.52
C GLU A 85 -5.44 4.67 0.69
N GLU A 86 -5.21 4.75 -0.61
CA GLU A 86 -5.38 3.62 -1.53
C GLU A 86 -4.42 2.48 -1.20
N PHE A 87 -3.15 2.78 -0.90
CA PHE A 87 -2.18 1.76 -0.45
C PHE A 87 -2.59 1.16 0.89
N SER A 88 -2.99 1.98 1.85
CA SER A 88 -3.44 1.52 3.16
C SER A 88 -4.67 0.63 3.05
N LEU A 89 -5.60 0.97 2.17
CA LEU A 89 -6.78 0.17 1.88
C LEU A 89 -6.40 -1.21 1.32
N LEU A 90 -5.46 -1.27 0.37
CA LEU A 90 -4.98 -2.54 -0.19
C LEU A 90 -4.28 -3.41 0.85
N ILE A 91 -3.49 -2.81 1.73
CA ILE A 91 -2.84 -3.53 2.84
C ILE A 91 -3.90 -4.13 3.76
N MET A 92 -4.87 -3.35 4.18
CA MET A 92 -5.97 -3.79 5.04
C MET A 92 -6.75 -4.96 4.43
N LYS A 93 -7.18 -4.81 3.20
CA LYS A 93 -7.94 -5.83 2.48
C LYS A 93 -7.12 -7.11 2.29
N SER A 94 -5.85 -6.97 1.90
CA SER A 94 -4.97 -8.11 1.66
C SER A 94 -4.67 -8.88 2.94
N LYS A 95 -4.45 -8.21 4.06
CA LYS A 95 -4.26 -8.86 5.37
C LYS A 95 -5.50 -9.65 5.78
N TYR A 96 -6.68 -9.10 5.58
CA TYR A 96 -7.93 -9.78 5.88
C TYR A 96 -8.11 -11.06 5.02
N GLU A 97 -7.93 -10.94 3.70
CA GLU A 97 -8.05 -12.09 2.78
C GLU A 97 -6.99 -13.16 3.08
N LEU A 98 -5.76 -12.73 3.37
CA LEU A 98 -4.68 -13.63 3.77
C LEU A 98 -5.03 -14.41 5.05
N ALA A 99 -5.62 -13.74 6.04
CA ALA A 99 -6.07 -14.37 7.28
C ALA A 99 -7.14 -15.45 7.02
N GLN A 100 -8.10 -15.16 6.13
CA GLN A 100 -9.14 -16.13 5.78
C GLN A 100 -8.59 -17.40 5.13
N GLN A 101 -7.53 -17.27 4.34
CA GLN A 101 -6.93 -18.40 3.61
C GLN A 101 -5.80 -19.09 4.36
N SER A 102 -5.51 -18.63 5.57
CA SER A 102 -4.40 -19.18 6.35
C SER A 102 -4.71 -20.55 6.93
N VAL A 103 -3.65 -21.35 7.12
CA VAL A 103 -3.70 -22.58 7.90
C VAL A 103 -4.07 -22.25 9.35
N GLU A 104 -4.72 -23.20 10.05
CA GLU A 104 -5.24 -22.97 11.41
C GLU A 104 -4.17 -22.47 12.39
N GLU A 105 -2.93 -22.94 12.28
CA GLU A 105 -1.82 -22.54 13.14
C GLU A 105 -1.47 -21.05 13.08
N LYS A 106 -1.68 -20.41 11.92
CA LYS A 106 -1.38 -18.99 11.68
C LYS A 106 -2.63 -18.09 11.64
N LYS A 107 -3.79 -18.69 11.66
CA LYS A 107 -5.05 -18.01 11.42
C LYS A 107 -5.34 -16.94 12.48
N LEU A 108 -5.20 -17.31 13.74
CA LEU A 108 -5.46 -16.40 14.86
C LEU A 108 -4.55 -15.17 14.80
N GLU A 109 -3.24 -15.37 14.64
CA GLU A 109 -2.27 -14.28 14.54
C GLU A 109 -2.57 -13.34 13.37
N ARG A 110 -2.92 -13.91 12.21
CA ARG A 110 -3.22 -13.14 11.01
C ARG A 110 -4.54 -12.38 11.11
N PHE A 111 -5.55 -12.92 11.78
CA PHE A 111 -6.78 -12.18 12.06
C PHE A 111 -6.57 -11.04 13.05
N GLN A 112 -5.72 -11.22 14.06
CA GLN A 112 -5.32 -10.15 14.96
C GLN A 112 -4.58 -9.02 14.23
N ASP A 113 -3.63 -9.37 13.35
CA ASP A 113 -2.91 -8.41 12.53
C ASP A 113 -3.85 -7.66 11.57
N ALA A 114 -4.80 -8.34 10.96
CA ALA A 114 -5.82 -7.72 10.11
C ALA A 114 -6.74 -6.79 10.89
N GLU A 115 -7.14 -7.17 12.11
CA GLU A 115 -7.94 -6.32 12.99
C GLU A 115 -7.19 -5.02 13.35
N ASP A 116 -5.92 -5.13 13.74
CA ASP A 116 -5.07 -3.99 14.05
C ASP A 116 -4.92 -3.05 12.86
N GLU A 117 -4.75 -3.60 11.66
CA GLU A 117 -4.67 -2.81 10.43
C GLU A 117 -5.97 -2.06 10.14
N CYS A 118 -7.12 -2.70 10.38
CA CYS A 118 -8.43 -2.05 10.21
C CYS A 118 -8.61 -0.87 11.18
N TYR A 119 -8.21 -1.03 12.43
CA TYR A 119 -8.24 0.08 13.40
C TYR A 119 -7.30 1.21 13.00
N GLY A 120 -6.09 0.88 12.55
CA GLY A 120 -5.15 1.86 12.05
C GLY A 120 -5.71 2.65 10.86
N PHE A 121 -6.36 1.97 9.93
CA PHE A 121 -7.01 2.61 8.77
C PHE A 121 -8.12 3.58 9.19
N ILE A 122 -9.00 3.18 10.10
CA ILE A 122 -10.09 4.05 10.60
C ILE A 122 -9.54 5.27 11.33
N ASN A 123 -8.47 5.08 12.13
CA ASN A 123 -7.85 6.18 12.87
C ASN A 123 -7.16 7.19 11.93
N GLU A 124 -6.51 6.72 10.89
CA GLU A 124 -5.81 7.58 9.94
C GLU A 124 -6.77 8.24 8.93
N TYR A 125 -7.82 7.52 8.53
CA TYR A 125 -8.80 7.97 7.54
C TYR A 125 -10.24 7.88 8.05
N PRO A 126 -10.62 8.67 9.09
CA PRO A 126 -11.94 8.56 9.72
C PRO A 126 -13.11 8.89 8.80
N ASP A 127 -12.87 9.72 7.77
CA ASP A 127 -13.87 10.15 6.80
C ASP A 127 -13.82 9.35 5.48
N SER A 128 -13.04 8.26 5.44
CA SER A 128 -12.95 7.43 4.23
C SER A 128 -14.28 6.78 3.89
N LYS A 129 -14.57 6.72 2.59
CA LYS A 129 -15.71 5.95 2.05
C LYS A 129 -15.59 4.44 2.36
N ASP A 130 -14.37 3.95 2.62
CA ASP A 130 -14.08 2.54 2.90
C ASP A 130 -14.08 2.22 4.40
N ARG A 131 -14.42 3.17 5.26
CA ARG A 131 -14.56 2.96 6.70
C ARG A 131 -15.52 1.82 7.03
N ALA A 132 -16.66 1.76 6.35
CA ALA A 132 -17.64 0.70 6.55
C ALA A 132 -17.06 -0.69 6.26
N THR A 133 -16.19 -0.80 5.26
CA THR A 133 -15.48 -2.05 4.95
C THR A 133 -14.55 -2.45 6.09
N ALA A 134 -13.81 -1.48 6.65
CA ALA A 134 -12.92 -1.72 7.81
C ALA A 134 -13.71 -2.18 9.03
N GLU A 135 -14.82 -1.51 9.35
CA GLU A 135 -15.71 -1.90 10.46
C GLU A 135 -16.29 -3.32 10.30
N LYS A 136 -16.67 -3.67 9.07
CA LYS A 136 -17.14 -5.02 8.74
C LYS A 136 -16.03 -6.07 8.97
N TYR A 137 -14.80 -5.77 8.57
CA TYR A 137 -13.66 -6.67 8.77
C TYR A 137 -13.34 -6.82 10.26
N ILE A 138 -13.36 -5.73 11.04
CA ILE A 138 -13.16 -5.77 12.50
C ILE A 138 -14.17 -6.73 13.14
N LYS A 139 -15.45 -6.59 12.79
CA LYS A 139 -16.50 -7.46 13.33
C LYS A 139 -16.20 -8.94 13.08
N LYS A 140 -15.82 -9.28 11.84
CA LYS A 140 -15.49 -10.67 11.46
C LYS A 140 -14.21 -11.17 12.14
N CYS A 141 -13.18 -10.31 12.24
CA CYS A 141 -11.96 -10.68 12.95
C CYS A 141 -12.25 -11.01 14.41
N LYS A 142 -13.07 -10.20 15.08
CA LYS A 142 -13.47 -10.44 16.47
C LYS A 142 -14.24 -11.74 16.66
N GLU A 143 -15.03 -12.18 15.72
CA GLU A 143 -15.72 -13.46 15.76
C GLU A 143 -14.73 -14.63 15.81
N VAL A 144 -13.57 -14.48 15.16
CA VAL A 144 -12.52 -15.50 15.13
C VAL A 144 -11.57 -15.38 16.33
N THR A 145 -11.24 -14.18 16.75
CA THR A 145 -10.23 -13.93 17.79
C THR A 145 -10.77 -14.07 19.22
N LYS A 146 -12.10 -14.08 19.41
CA LYS A 146 -12.73 -14.24 20.73
C LYS A 146 -12.82 -15.68 21.22
N ASP A 147 -12.64 -16.65 20.36
CA ASP A 147 -12.64 -18.05 20.68
C ASP A 147 -11.20 -18.55 20.97
#